data_2113acee0be14e27478a07d1d394dae3
#
_entry.id   2113acee0be14e27478a07d1d394dae3
#
_cell.length_a   1.000
_cell.length_b   1.000
_cell.length_c   1.000
_cell.angle_alpha   90.00
_cell.angle_beta   90.00
_cell.angle_gamma   90.00
#
_symmetry.space_group_name_H-M   'P 1'
#
loop_
_entity.id
_entity.type
_entity.pdbx_description
1 polymer ?
#
loop_
_entity_poly.entity_id
_entity_poly.type
_entity_poly.pdbx_seq_one_letter_code
_entity_poly.pdbx_strand_id
1 'polypeptide(L)'
;MESPSIYQPLIQIMNAFVAGEDRSRAFVGRLEGEFVACGLEANDEFKDLLLALAMFGAGDLETDEKLLADECRYALRILREKP
;
A
#
# COMPACT_ATOMS: atom_id res chain seq x y z
N MET A 1 -27.18 -6.51 -1.81
CA MET A 1 -25.97 -6.44 -0.98
C MET A 1 -24.75 -6.65 -1.85
N GLU A 2 -23.84 -5.72 -1.80
CA GLU A 2 -22.63 -5.82 -2.60
C GLU A 2 -21.64 -6.80 -1.99
N SER A 3 -20.95 -7.56 -2.85
CA SER A 3 -19.87 -8.41 -2.39
C SER A 3 -18.70 -7.52 -1.97
N PRO A 4 -17.99 -7.88 -0.89
CA PRO A 4 -16.80 -7.11 -0.51
C PRO A 4 -15.78 -7.14 -1.63
N SER A 5 -15.13 -5.99 -1.84
CA SER A 5 -14.07 -5.89 -2.82
C SER A 5 -12.88 -6.76 -2.40
N ILE A 6 -12.23 -7.39 -3.37
CA ILE A 6 -11.00 -8.15 -3.10
C ILE A 6 -9.89 -7.23 -2.59
N TYR A 7 -10.03 -5.91 -2.83
CA TYR A 7 -9.04 -4.93 -2.38
C TYR A 7 -9.32 -4.40 -0.98
N GLN A 8 -10.43 -4.80 -0.36
CA GLN A 8 -10.83 -4.23 0.93
C GLN A 8 -9.76 -4.41 2.03
N PRO A 9 -9.17 -5.61 2.21
CA PRO A 9 -8.12 -5.75 3.22
C PRO A 9 -6.91 -4.86 2.93
N LEU A 10 -6.53 -4.73 1.66
CA LEU A 10 -5.42 -3.87 1.26
C LEU A 10 -5.75 -2.40 1.53
N ILE A 11 -6.96 -1.97 1.20
CA ILE A 11 -7.41 -0.60 1.43
C ILE A 11 -7.32 -0.25 2.92
N GLN A 12 -7.78 -1.15 3.79
CA GLN A 12 -7.74 -0.95 5.23
C GLN A 12 -6.30 -0.78 5.74
N ILE A 13 -5.40 -1.64 5.26
CA ILE A 13 -4.00 -1.59 5.66
C ILE A 13 -3.35 -0.30 5.18
N MET A 14 -3.61 0.10 3.94
CA MET A 14 -3.06 1.34 3.40
C MET A 14 -3.57 2.57 4.16
N ASN A 15 -4.85 2.59 4.50
CA ASN A 15 -5.42 3.69 5.28
C ASN A 15 -4.75 3.80 6.65
N ALA A 16 -4.52 2.67 7.31
CA ALA A 16 -3.83 2.66 8.61
C ALA A 16 -2.41 3.20 8.49
N PHE A 17 -1.71 2.82 7.44
CA PHE A 17 -0.35 3.31 7.20
C PHE A 17 -0.34 4.83 6.96
N VAL A 18 -1.23 5.31 6.11
CA VAL A 18 -1.34 6.73 5.79
C VAL A 18 -1.68 7.54 7.03
N ALA A 19 -2.57 7.01 7.87
CA ALA A 19 -2.98 7.67 9.12
C ALA A 19 -1.89 7.66 10.19
N GLY A 20 -0.83 6.88 10.00
CA GLY A 20 0.26 6.77 10.96
C GLY A 20 -0.03 5.85 12.13
N GLU A 21 -1.05 5.01 12.02
CA GLU A 21 -1.42 4.08 13.09
C GLU A 21 -0.34 3.02 13.34
N ASP A 22 0.26 2.52 12.26
CA ASP A 22 1.34 1.55 12.35
C ASP A 22 2.21 1.68 11.10
N ARG A 23 3.48 2.00 11.30
CA ARG A 23 4.46 2.11 10.21
C ARG A 23 5.69 1.25 10.47
N SER A 24 5.52 0.19 11.26
CA SER A 24 6.59 -0.76 11.54
C SER A 24 6.92 -1.60 10.30
N ARG A 25 8.10 -2.19 10.30
CA ARG A 25 8.51 -3.09 9.21
C ARG A 25 7.56 -4.27 9.08
N ALA A 26 7.08 -4.79 10.20
CA ALA A 26 6.13 -5.89 10.19
C ALA A 26 4.83 -5.49 9.48
N PHE A 27 4.37 -4.27 9.72
CA PHE A 27 3.16 -3.77 9.09
C PHE A 27 3.36 -3.56 7.58
N VAL A 28 4.52 -3.03 7.20
CA VAL A 28 4.88 -2.85 5.78
C VAL A 28 4.95 -4.21 5.09
N GLY A 29 5.46 -5.23 5.77
CA GLY A 29 5.48 -6.59 5.23
C GLY A 29 4.07 -7.13 4.97
N ARG A 30 3.12 -6.84 5.87
CA ARG A 30 1.73 -7.21 5.67
C ARG A 30 1.12 -6.47 4.49
N LEU A 31 1.44 -5.18 4.38
CA LEU A 31 0.98 -4.36 3.25
C LEU A 31 1.45 -4.95 1.93
N GLU A 32 2.73 -5.29 1.85
CA GLU A 32 3.29 -5.90 0.65
C GLU A 32 2.63 -7.24 0.33
N GLY A 33 2.41 -8.07 1.35
CA GLY A 33 1.76 -9.36 1.18
C GLY A 33 0.35 -9.24 0.63
N GLU A 34 -0.43 -8.31 1.16
CA GLU A 34 -1.78 -8.06 0.67
C GLU A 34 -1.77 -7.49 -0.76
N PHE A 35 -0.80 -6.62 -1.05
CA PHE A 35 -0.64 -6.05 -2.38
C PHE A 35 -0.39 -7.15 -3.41
N VAL A 36 0.52 -8.06 -3.12
CA VAL A 36 0.84 -9.19 -4.00
C VAL A 36 -0.36 -10.15 -4.10
N ALA A 37 -1.04 -10.41 -2.98
CA ALA A 37 -2.19 -11.30 -2.95
C ALA A 37 -3.34 -10.78 -3.84
N CYS A 38 -3.44 -9.45 -3.98
CA CYS A 38 -4.43 -8.84 -4.87
C CYS A 38 -4.02 -8.87 -6.34
N GLY A 39 -2.82 -9.34 -6.65
CA GLY A 39 -2.33 -9.42 -8.03
C GLY A 39 -1.93 -8.07 -8.63
N LEU A 40 -1.75 -7.05 -7.79
CA LEU A 40 -1.45 -5.71 -8.27
C LEU A 40 0.02 -5.49 -8.64
N GLU A 41 0.88 -6.43 -8.29
CA GLU A 41 2.31 -6.31 -8.57
C GLU A 41 2.62 -6.25 -10.08
N ALA A 42 1.73 -6.81 -10.89
CA ALA A 42 1.88 -6.80 -12.35
C ALA A 42 1.24 -5.58 -13.01
N ASN A 43 0.62 -4.70 -12.22
CA ASN A 43 -0.07 -3.53 -12.73
C ASN A 43 0.86 -2.31 -12.74
N ASP A 44 1.11 -1.76 -13.92
CA ASP A 44 2.00 -0.62 -14.08
C ASP A 44 1.58 0.60 -13.27
N GLU A 45 0.28 0.75 -13.02
CA GLU A 45 -0.22 1.88 -12.20
C GLU A 45 0.35 1.88 -10.79
N PHE A 46 0.74 0.71 -10.28
CA PHE A 46 1.25 0.56 -8.92
C PHE A 46 2.74 0.26 -8.88
N LYS A 47 3.44 0.48 -9.97
CA LYS A 47 4.87 0.21 -10.05
C LYS A 47 5.65 1.00 -9.01
N ASP A 48 5.31 2.27 -8.83
CA ASP A 48 6.00 3.12 -7.87
C ASP A 48 5.71 2.70 -6.43
N LEU A 49 4.48 2.24 -6.17
CA LEU A 49 4.14 1.70 -4.86
C LEU A 49 4.95 0.45 -4.55
N LEU A 50 5.05 -0.45 -5.52
CA LEU A 50 5.84 -1.68 -5.35
C LEU A 50 7.30 -1.35 -5.06
N LEU A 51 7.85 -0.37 -5.77
CA LEU A 51 9.23 0.08 -5.56
C LEU A 51 9.40 0.67 -4.16
N ALA A 52 8.47 1.49 -3.71
CA ALA A 52 8.51 2.09 -2.38
C ALA A 52 8.45 1.02 -1.29
N LEU A 53 7.63 -0.02 -1.48
CA LEU A 53 7.56 -1.15 -0.56
C LEU A 53 8.89 -1.90 -0.49
N ALA A 54 9.50 -2.15 -1.66
CA ALA A 54 10.75 -2.90 -1.74
C ALA A 54 11.92 -2.12 -1.11
N MET A 55 11.90 -0.80 -1.19
CA MET A 55 12.97 0.05 -0.69
C MET A 55 12.77 0.52 0.74
N PHE A 56 11.64 0.18 1.35
CA PHE A 56 11.35 0.63 2.71
C PHE A 56 12.43 0.15 3.70
N GLY A 57 12.98 1.10 4.44
CA GLY A 57 14.02 0.80 5.43
C GLY A 57 15.42 0.70 4.87
N ALA A 58 15.61 0.87 3.55
CA ALA A 58 16.93 0.80 2.93
C ALA A 58 17.74 2.09 3.15
N GLY A 59 17.07 3.20 3.45
CA GLY A 59 17.71 4.48 3.65
C GLY A 59 17.16 5.17 4.88
N ASP A 60 16.89 6.48 4.76
CA ASP A 60 16.31 7.27 5.83
C ASP A 60 14.87 6.86 6.08
N LEU A 61 14.60 6.33 7.26
CA LEU A 61 13.28 5.78 7.61
C LEU A 61 12.17 6.84 7.47
N GLU A 62 12.42 8.07 7.91
CA GLU A 62 11.43 9.13 7.83
C GLU A 62 11.05 9.42 6.38
N THR A 63 12.04 9.49 5.50
CA THR A 63 11.82 9.72 4.08
C THR A 63 11.09 8.53 3.46
N ASP A 64 11.47 7.31 3.81
CA ASP A 64 10.84 6.10 3.30
C ASP A 64 9.37 6.02 3.72
N GLU A 65 9.05 6.36 4.96
CA GLU A 65 7.67 6.38 5.45
C GLU A 65 6.83 7.40 4.69
N LYS A 66 7.39 8.57 4.45
CA LYS A 66 6.69 9.64 3.75
C LYS A 66 6.42 9.24 2.29
N LEU A 67 7.43 8.70 1.63
CA LEU A 67 7.30 8.27 0.25
C LEU A 67 6.25 7.16 0.11
N LEU A 68 6.31 6.17 1.00
CA LEU A 68 5.35 5.07 0.96
C LEU A 68 3.93 5.57 1.25
N ALA A 69 3.78 6.50 2.20
CA ALA A 69 2.46 7.07 2.50
C ALA A 69 1.89 7.81 1.28
N ASP A 70 2.73 8.56 0.56
CA ASP A 70 2.29 9.28 -0.64
C ASP A 70 1.85 8.30 -1.73
N GLU A 71 2.61 7.22 -1.92
CA GLU A 71 2.26 6.20 -2.90
C GLU A 71 0.98 5.45 -2.49
N CYS A 72 0.79 5.23 -1.19
CA CYS A 72 -0.46 4.63 -0.70
C CYS A 72 -1.66 5.53 -0.98
N ARG A 73 -1.51 6.85 -0.80
CA ARG A 73 -2.60 7.79 -1.10
C ARG A 73 -2.99 7.72 -2.57
N TYR A 74 -2.00 7.66 -3.45
CA TYR A 74 -2.24 7.55 -4.88
C TYR A 74 -2.96 6.24 -5.21
N ALA A 75 -2.48 5.13 -4.66
CA ALA A 75 -3.09 3.83 -4.88
C ALA A 75 -4.52 3.77 -4.35
N LEU A 76 -4.76 4.36 -3.18
CA LEU A 76 -6.11 4.40 -2.61
C LEU A 76 -7.08 5.13 -3.52
N ARG A 77 -6.64 6.21 -4.15
CA ARG A 77 -7.46 6.95 -5.09
C ARG A 77 -7.87 6.05 -6.26
N ILE A 78 -6.90 5.35 -6.82
CA ILE A 78 -7.16 4.46 -7.97
C ILE A 78 -8.09 3.31 -7.56
N LEU A 79 -7.85 2.69 -6.42
CA LEU A 79 -8.65 1.55 -5.97
C LEU A 79 -10.09 1.94 -5.65
N ARG A 80 -10.31 3.16 -5.19
CA ARG A 80 -11.67 3.64 -4.90
C ARG A 80 -12.46 3.90 -6.17
N GLU A 81 -11.78 4.16 -7.28
CA GLU A 81 -12.43 4.41 -8.56
C GLU A 81 -12.74 3.12 -9.32
N LYS A 82 -12.14 2.01 -8.92
CA LYS A 82 -12.39 0.71 -9.53
C LYS A 82 -13.72 0.13 -9.03
N PRO A 83 -14.52 -0.44 -9.92
CA PRO A 83 -15.77 -1.08 -9.52
C PRO A 83 -15.56 -2.34 -8.70
#